data_93e12626fbdbdd935ef26baaa97f60f0
#
_entry.id   93e12626fbdbdd935ef26baaa97f60f0
#
_cell.length_a   1.000
_cell.length_b   1.000
_cell.length_c   1.000
_cell.angle_alpha   90.00
_cell.angle_beta   90.00
_cell.angle_gamma   90.00
#
_symmetry.space_group_name_H-M   'P 1'
#
loop_
_entity.id
_entity.type
_entity.pdbx_description
1 polymer ?
#
loop_
_entity_poly.entity_id
_entity_poly.type
_entity_poly.pdbx_seq_one_letter_code
_entity_poly.pdbx_strand_id
1 'polypeptide(L)'
;MNIPKGTTDQLFKSLAEYNPATNEAMSKIAKVLVPLGIAILGILFMIELSNTQKKFQSEDGGLTIELLTNIALKYVIAYVCIMDSGYIIDGIVWFTIQAAKWINSIVTATGTSEAIPQVGKVSWWAKPIVGLFEVFAYLALWLSSVITKILIFLRGVQLYMIKALAPLFVAFFVHDELRSIAMGYMKQIMAYALQGALLVLLMGLIPILTANDYLSFASFDGGIWANASAFVLNIMTYCALILKYVAVIILLVGSQGFAKRLVGAM
;
A
#
# COMPACT_ATOMS: atom_id res chain seq x y z
N MET A 1 20.07 4.65 4.80
CA MET A 1 19.63 3.49 3.99
C MET A 1 19.61 3.92 2.54
N ASN A 2 20.62 3.55 1.75
CA ASN A 2 20.59 3.79 0.31
C ASN A 2 19.66 2.76 -0.32
N ILE A 3 18.34 3.04 -0.30
CA ILE A 3 17.40 2.28 -1.13
C ILE A 3 17.78 2.60 -2.58
N PRO A 4 18.00 1.59 -3.42
CA PRO A 4 18.33 1.84 -4.83
C PRO A 4 17.25 2.77 -5.40
N LYS A 5 17.64 3.91 -5.97
CA LYS A 5 16.72 4.93 -6.53
C LYS A 5 15.64 4.29 -7.41
N GLY A 6 15.95 3.22 -8.13
CA GLY A 6 14.97 2.48 -8.93
C GLY A 6 13.88 1.73 -8.16
N THR A 7 13.99 1.53 -6.84
CA THR A 7 12.96 0.83 -6.05
C THR A 7 11.85 1.80 -5.62
N THR A 8 12.21 3.02 -5.23
CA THR A 8 11.26 4.09 -4.91
C THR A 8 10.55 4.60 -6.16
N ASP A 9 11.24 4.68 -7.29
CA ASP A 9 10.67 5.14 -8.56
C ASP A 9 9.48 4.27 -9.01
N GLN A 10 9.48 2.97 -8.68
CA GLN A 10 8.37 2.09 -8.98
C GLN A 10 7.08 2.43 -8.22
N LEU A 11 7.19 3.04 -7.02
CA LEU A 11 6.03 3.47 -6.23
C LEU A 11 5.33 4.70 -6.81
N PHE A 12 6.04 5.47 -7.64
CA PHE A 12 5.54 6.70 -8.27
C PHE A 12 4.97 6.47 -9.68
N LYS A 13 5.04 5.24 -10.18
CA LYS A 13 4.48 4.86 -11.48
C LYS A 13 3.00 4.55 -11.35
N SER A 14 2.23 4.97 -12.35
CA SER A 14 0.85 4.52 -12.56
C SER A 14 0.82 3.01 -12.85
N LEU A 15 -0.34 2.37 -12.74
CA LEU A 15 -0.48 0.95 -13.08
C LEU A 15 -0.07 0.67 -14.54
N ALA A 16 -0.38 1.59 -15.46
CA ALA A 16 0.01 1.46 -16.86
C ALA A 16 1.52 1.56 -17.08
N GLU A 17 2.21 2.42 -16.30
CA GLU A 17 3.67 2.60 -16.39
C GLU A 17 4.45 1.52 -15.62
N TYR A 18 3.86 0.96 -14.55
CA TYR A 18 4.50 -0.07 -13.72
C TYR A 18 4.69 -1.37 -14.51
N ASN A 19 3.62 -1.87 -15.14
CA ASN A 19 3.66 -3.03 -16.03
C ASN A 19 2.58 -2.92 -17.10
N PRO A 20 2.91 -2.40 -18.31
CA PRO A 20 1.95 -2.19 -19.38
C PRO A 20 1.24 -3.48 -19.81
N ALA A 21 1.97 -4.59 -19.93
CA ALA A 21 1.41 -5.88 -20.38
C ALA A 21 0.38 -6.41 -19.37
N THR A 22 0.69 -6.36 -18.07
CA THR A 22 -0.25 -6.77 -17.02
C THR A 22 -1.46 -5.84 -16.98
N ASN A 23 -1.25 -4.53 -17.10
CA ASN A 23 -2.36 -3.56 -17.12
C ASN A 23 -3.30 -3.81 -18.30
N GLU A 24 -2.77 -4.10 -19.48
CA GLU A 24 -3.57 -4.42 -20.67
C GLU A 24 -4.37 -5.72 -20.46
N ALA A 25 -3.73 -6.78 -19.96
CA ALA A 25 -4.40 -8.05 -19.68
C ALA A 25 -5.54 -7.88 -18.67
N MET A 26 -5.30 -7.18 -17.55
CA MET A 26 -6.33 -6.94 -16.52
C MET A 26 -7.45 -6.02 -17.03
N SER A 27 -7.14 -5.05 -17.88
CA SER A 27 -8.15 -4.21 -18.52
C SER A 27 -9.02 -5.00 -19.52
N LYS A 28 -8.45 -5.98 -20.23
CA LYS A 28 -9.22 -6.90 -21.09
C LYS A 28 -10.14 -7.79 -20.25
N ILE A 29 -9.66 -8.32 -19.11
CA ILE A 29 -10.48 -9.11 -18.17
C ILE A 29 -11.64 -8.25 -17.64
N ALA A 30 -11.36 -7.03 -17.19
CA ALA A 30 -12.39 -6.11 -16.73
C ALA A 30 -13.47 -5.88 -17.79
N LYS A 31 -13.09 -5.65 -19.06
CA LYS A 31 -14.02 -5.48 -20.18
C LYS A 31 -14.91 -6.71 -20.41
N VAL A 32 -14.36 -7.91 -20.25
CA VAL A 32 -15.14 -9.16 -20.34
C VAL A 32 -16.14 -9.30 -19.17
N LEU A 33 -15.81 -8.73 -18.01
CA LEU A 33 -16.68 -8.75 -16.82
C LEU A 33 -17.75 -7.63 -16.82
N VAL A 34 -17.63 -6.60 -17.66
CA VAL A 34 -18.63 -5.53 -17.77
C VAL A 34 -20.04 -6.07 -18.09
N PRO A 35 -20.27 -6.94 -19.09
CA PRO A 35 -21.58 -7.50 -19.36
C PRO A 35 -22.18 -8.25 -18.16
N LEU A 36 -21.34 -8.95 -17.39
CA LEU A 36 -21.78 -9.65 -16.18
C LEU A 36 -22.18 -8.63 -15.09
N GLY A 37 -21.41 -7.56 -14.90
CA GLY A 37 -21.78 -6.48 -14.00
C GLY A 37 -23.10 -5.81 -14.39
N ILE A 38 -23.33 -5.58 -15.69
CA ILE A 38 -24.60 -5.04 -16.19
C ILE A 38 -25.76 -6.01 -15.96
N ALA A 39 -25.56 -7.32 -16.16
CA ALA A 39 -26.57 -8.33 -15.89
C ALA A 39 -26.97 -8.35 -14.40
N ILE A 40 -25.98 -8.29 -13.49
CA ILE A 40 -26.21 -8.16 -12.05
C ILE A 40 -27.01 -6.89 -11.76
N LEU A 41 -26.60 -5.76 -12.32
CA LEU A 41 -27.29 -4.48 -12.18
C LEU A 41 -28.76 -4.58 -12.62
N GLY A 42 -29.03 -5.24 -13.74
CA GLY A 42 -30.40 -5.47 -14.24
C GLY A 42 -31.25 -6.31 -13.29
N ILE A 43 -30.67 -7.38 -12.72
CA ILE A 43 -31.36 -8.23 -11.73
C ILE A 43 -31.69 -7.39 -10.48
N LEU A 44 -30.73 -6.61 -9.96
CA LEU A 44 -30.93 -5.75 -8.79
C LEU A 44 -32.00 -4.68 -9.06
N PHE A 45 -32.05 -4.12 -10.26
CA PHE A 45 -33.10 -3.19 -10.68
C PHE A 45 -34.48 -3.82 -10.60
N MET A 46 -34.64 -5.04 -11.13
CA MET A 46 -35.94 -5.75 -11.07
C MET A 46 -36.37 -6.07 -9.63
N ILE A 47 -35.43 -6.45 -8.76
CA ILE A 47 -35.71 -6.69 -7.34
C ILE A 47 -36.14 -5.39 -6.67
N GLU A 48 -35.47 -4.27 -6.89
CA GLU A 48 -35.82 -2.97 -6.29
C GLU A 48 -37.17 -2.47 -6.77
N LEU A 49 -37.46 -2.61 -8.06
CA LEU A 49 -38.80 -2.31 -8.60
C LEU A 49 -39.89 -3.15 -7.94
N SER A 50 -39.67 -4.47 -7.82
CA SER A 50 -40.64 -5.38 -7.19
C SER A 50 -40.91 -5.02 -5.72
N ASN A 51 -39.83 -4.73 -4.98
CA ASN A 51 -39.92 -4.34 -3.57
C ASN A 51 -40.62 -3.00 -3.39
N THR A 52 -40.32 -2.05 -4.26
CA THR A 52 -40.97 -0.73 -4.26
C THR A 52 -42.45 -0.86 -4.58
N GLN A 53 -42.81 -1.65 -5.60
CA GLN A 53 -44.22 -1.88 -5.96
C GLN A 53 -45.00 -2.51 -4.81
N LYS A 54 -44.45 -3.52 -4.11
CA LYS A 54 -45.10 -4.14 -2.95
C LYS A 54 -45.35 -3.17 -1.80
N LYS A 55 -44.39 -2.28 -1.51
CA LYS A 55 -44.57 -1.25 -0.46
C LYS A 55 -45.72 -0.29 -0.78
N PHE A 56 -45.83 0.16 -2.03
CA PHE A 56 -46.90 1.08 -2.45
C PHE A 56 -48.26 0.43 -2.55
N GLN A 57 -48.36 -0.85 -2.90
CA GLN A 57 -49.60 -1.59 -2.87
C GLN A 57 -50.21 -1.74 -1.46
N SER A 58 -49.35 -1.74 -0.42
CA SER A 58 -49.80 -1.83 0.98
C SER A 58 -50.26 -0.48 1.57
N GLU A 59 -49.92 0.65 0.92
CA GLU A 59 -50.19 2.00 1.43
C GLU A 59 -51.26 2.76 0.61
N ASP A 60 -52.08 2.08 -0.22
CA ASP A 60 -53.05 2.68 -1.13
C ASP A 60 -52.50 3.80 -2.05
N GLY A 61 -51.20 3.92 -2.17
CA GLY A 61 -50.51 4.89 -3.00
C GLY A 61 -49.97 4.25 -4.29
N GLY A 62 -50.33 4.78 -5.46
CA GLY A 62 -49.78 4.34 -6.73
C GLY A 62 -48.29 4.74 -6.87
N LEU A 63 -47.51 3.98 -7.68
CA LEU A 63 -46.17 4.33 -8.06
C LEU A 63 -46.15 5.74 -8.70
N THR A 64 -45.52 6.68 -7.99
CA THR A 64 -45.36 8.05 -8.50
C THR A 64 -44.26 8.07 -9.57
N ILE A 65 -44.50 8.76 -10.67
CA ILE A 65 -43.52 8.93 -11.76
C ILE A 65 -42.17 9.46 -11.21
N GLU A 66 -42.21 10.34 -10.23
CA GLU A 66 -41.05 10.91 -9.57
C GLU A 66 -40.15 9.84 -8.88
N LEU A 67 -40.79 8.89 -8.16
CA LEU A 67 -40.08 7.79 -7.52
C LEU A 67 -39.41 6.86 -8.55
N LEU A 68 -40.13 6.53 -9.59
CA LEU A 68 -39.64 5.70 -10.68
C LEU A 68 -38.47 6.35 -11.40
N THR A 69 -38.54 7.67 -11.59
CA THR A 69 -37.47 8.46 -12.17
C THR A 69 -36.21 8.44 -11.28
N ASN A 70 -36.38 8.59 -9.95
CA ASN A 70 -35.24 8.57 -9.02
C ASN A 70 -34.56 7.19 -8.99
N ILE A 71 -35.33 6.10 -9.01
CA ILE A 71 -34.75 4.75 -9.12
C ILE A 71 -34.02 4.60 -10.45
N ALA A 72 -34.63 4.97 -11.57
CA ALA A 72 -34.02 4.85 -12.90
C ALA A 72 -32.71 5.65 -12.98
N LEU A 73 -32.69 6.87 -12.45
CA LEU A 73 -31.48 7.71 -12.44
C LEU A 73 -30.34 7.05 -11.65
N LYS A 74 -30.64 6.48 -10.48
CA LYS A 74 -29.67 5.74 -9.65
C LYS A 74 -29.01 4.60 -10.45
N TYR A 75 -29.79 3.83 -11.20
CA TYR A 75 -29.31 2.72 -12.01
C TYR A 75 -28.57 3.15 -13.28
N VAL A 76 -28.98 4.27 -13.90
CA VAL A 76 -28.23 4.86 -15.02
C VAL A 76 -26.82 5.32 -14.58
N ILE A 77 -26.72 5.99 -13.43
CA ILE A 77 -25.43 6.38 -12.87
C ILE A 77 -24.57 5.15 -12.58
N ALA A 78 -25.15 4.10 -12.01
CA ALA A 78 -24.40 2.86 -11.75
C ALA A 78 -23.92 2.19 -13.04
N TYR A 79 -24.73 2.18 -14.09
CA TYR A 79 -24.33 1.66 -15.39
C TYR A 79 -23.10 2.39 -15.93
N VAL A 80 -23.09 3.73 -15.88
CA VAL A 80 -21.92 4.53 -16.29
C VAL A 80 -20.71 4.21 -15.41
N CYS A 81 -20.88 4.09 -14.09
CA CYS A 81 -19.80 3.72 -13.17
C CYS A 81 -19.23 2.31 -13.45
N ILE A 82 -20.05 1.35 -13.88
CA ILE A 82 -19.59 0.00 -14.28
C ILE A 82 -18.75 0.10 -15.55
N MET A 83 -19.20 0.87 -16.55
CA MET A 83 -18.47 1.05 -17.80
C MET A 83 -17.09 1.70 -17.56
N ASP A 84 -17.03 2.69 -16.67
CA ASP A 84 -15.83 3.47 -16.37
C ASP A 84 -15.09 3.01 -15.09
N SER A 85 -15.44 1.85 -14.55
CA SER A 85 -14.89 1.33 -13.28
C SER A 85 -13.36 1.28 -13.26
N GLY A 86 -12.72 0.97 -14.38
CA GLY A 86 -11.26 0.97 -14.51
C GLY A 86 -10.64 2.36 -14.32
N TYR A 87 -11.25 3.40 -14.89
CA TYR A 87 -10.79 4.79 -14.75
C TYR A 87 -10.95 5.32 -13.33
N ILE A 88 -12.03 4.90 -12.64
CA ILE A 88 -12.26 5.28 -11.23
C ILE A 88 -11.09 4.76 -10.36
N ILE A 89 -10.68 3.50 -10.57
CA ILE A 89 -9.56 2.91 -9.82
C ILE A 89 -8.24 3.59 -10.18
N ASP A 90 -7.99 3.83 -11.47
CA ASP A 90 -6.78 4.53 -11.90
C ASP A 90 -6.70 5.94 -11.28
N GLY A 91 -7.83 6.63 -11.14
CA GLY A 91 -7.93 7.93 -10.47
C GLY A 91 -7.57 7.85 -8.98
N ILE A 92 -8.07 6.85 -8.24
CA ILE A 92 -7.74 6.63 -6.83
C ILE A 92 -6.24 6.35 -6.67
N VAL A 93 -5.68 5.48 -7.52
CA VAL A 93 -4.25 5.15 -7.51
C VAL A 93 -3.41 6.38 -7.84
N TRP A 94 -3.80 7.16 -8.85
CA TRP A 94 -3.12 8.40 -9.22
C TRP A 94 -3.07 9.40 -8.05
N PHE A 95 -4.18 9.60 -7.36
CA PHE A 95 -4.25 10.50 -6.20
C PHE A 95 -3.27 10.09 -5.10
N THR A 96 -3.21 8.79 -4.78
CA THR A 96 -2.27 8.28 -3.77
C THR A 96 -0.81 8.33 -4.22
N ILE A 97 -0.53 8.21 -5.52
CA ILE A 97 0.80 8.43 -6.08
C ILE A 97 1.22 9.89 -5.92
N GLN A 98 0.33 10.87 -6.14
CA GLN A 98 0.64 12.27 -5.91
C GLN A 98 0.95 12.56 -4.45
N ALA A 99 0.15 12.00 -3.52
CA ALA A 99 0.45 12.09 -2.10
C ALA A 99 1.83 11.50 -1.75
N ALA A 100 2.17 10.34 -2.33
CA ALA A 100 3.48 9.71 -2.15
C ALA A 100 4.62 10.60 -2.70
N LYS A 101 4.44 11.26 -3.84
CA LYS A 101 5.42 12.21 -4.41
C LYS A 101 5.63 13.41 -3.49
N TRP A 102 4.56 13.99 -2.94
CA TRP A 102 4.67 15.10 -1.97
C TRP A 102 5.40 14.68 -0.70
N ILE A 103 5.09 13.51 -0.14
CA ILE A 103 5.81 12.96 1.01
C ILE A 103 7.29 12.80 0.67
N ASN A 104 7.61 12.22 -0.50
CA ASN A 104 8.99 11.99 -0.92
C ASN A 104 9.77 13.30 -1.09
N SER A 105 9.16 14.38 -1.59
CA SER A 105 9.82 15.68 -1.75
C SER A 105 10.25 16.28 -0.40
N ILE A 106 9.44 16.10 0.65
CA ILE A 106 9.74 16.57 2.01
C ILE A 106 10.84 15.69 2.62
N VAL A 107 10.69 14.38 2.50
CA VAL A 107 11.61 13.41 3.10
C VAL A 107 13.01 13.48 2.48
N THR A 108 13.10 13.61 1.14
CA THR A 108 14.40 13.76 0.47
C THR A 108 15.10 15.07 0.80
N ALA A 109 14.36 16.15 1.08
CA ALA A 109 14.93 17.40 1.55
C ALA A 109 15.52 17.31 2.96
N THR A 110 15.02 16.39 3.79
CA THR A 110 15.48 16.18 5.18
C THR A 110 16.50 15.04 5.29
N GLY A 111 16.75 14.31 4.18
CA GLY A 111 17.43 13.03 4.17
C GLY A 111 18.90 13.08 4.56
N THR A 112 19.27 12.31 5.57
CA THR A 112 20.63 11.91 5.90
C THR A 112 20.93 10.61 5.14
N SER A 113 21.97 10.65 4.30
CA SER A 113 22.53 9.43 3.68
C SER A 113 23.26 8.65 4.76
N GLU A 114 22.70 7.56 5.19
CA GLU A 114 23.32 6.69 6.18
C GLU A 114 24.29 5.74 5.49
N ALA A 115 25.58 5.94 5.70
CA ALA A 115 26.62 4.99 5.31
C ALA A 115 26.76 3.90 6.39
N ILE A 116 27.04 2.67 5.98
CA ILE A 116 27.42 1.61 6.94
C ILE A 116 28.71 2.05 7.63
N PRO A 117 28.77 2.05 8.97
CA PRO A 117 29.97 2.44 9.69
C PRO A 117 31.13 1.55 9.26
N GLN A 118 32.28 2.19 9.00
CA GLN A 118 33.50 1.44 8.70
C GLN A 118 34.08 0.85 9.98
N VAL A 119 34.66 -0.33 9.86
CA VAL A 119 35.35 -1.00 10.97
C VAL A 119 36.49 -0.10 11.49
N GLY A 120 36.42 0.25 12.76
CA GLY A 120 37.54 0.93 13.43
C GLY A 120 38.81 0.06 13.46
N LYS A 121 39.94 0.65 13.87
CA LYS A 121 41.23 -0.09 14.00
C LYS A 121 41.10 -1.23 15.01
N VAL A 122 40.98 -2.47 14.51
CA VAL A 122 40.84 -3.70 15.31
C VAL A 122 42.12 -4.53 15.16
N SER A 123 42.51 -5.22 16.25
CA SER A 123 43.65 -6.15 16.24
C SER A 123 43.49 -7.23 15.18
N TRP A 124 44.57 -7.71 14.57
CA TRP A 124 44.53 -8.67 13.46
C TRP A 124 43.76 -9.97 13.78
N TRP A 125 43.81 -10.45 15.02
CA TRP A 125 43.11 -11.66 15.46
C TRP A 125 41.59 -11.46 15.66
N ALA A 126 41.14 -10.25 15.90
CA ALA A 126 39.73 -9.92 16.09
C ALA A 126 39.02 -9.56 14.75
N LYS A 127 39.78 -9.27 13.69
CA LYS A 127 39.24 -8.95 12.36
C LYS A 127 38.24 -10.00 11.82
N PRO A 128 38.52 -11.33 11.90
CA PRO A 128 37.57 -12.32 11.34
C PRO A 128 36.24 -12.33 12.07
N ILE A 129 36.22 -12.09 13.40
CA ILE A 129 34.99 -12.06 14.20
C ILE A 129 34.17 -10.82 13.84
N VAL A 130 34.80 -9.64 13.79
CA VAL A 130 34.13 -8.39 13.40
C VAL A 130 33.63 -8.48 11.96
N GLY A 131 34.43 -9.07 11.05
CA GLY A 131 34.03 -9.30 9.66
C GLY A 131 32.80 -10.22 9.52
N LEU A 132 32.63 -11.19 10.41
CA LEU A 132 31.44 -12.04 10.44
C LEU A 132 30.18 -11.24 10.79
N PHE A 133 30.26 -10.36 11.79
CA PHE A 133 29.14 -9.46 12.13
C PHE A 133 28.86 -8.44 11.01
N GLU A 134 29.89 -7.97 10.34
CA GLU A 134 29.76 -7.09 9.16
C GLU A 134 28.99 -7.80 8.04
N VAL A 135 29.32 -9.08 7.74
CA VAL A 135 28.58 -9.88 6.74
C VAL A 135 27.12 -10.04 7.13
N PHE A 136 26.80 -10.32 8.40
CA PHE A 136 25.43 -10.39 8.87
C PHE A 136 24.68 -9.06 8.73
N ALA A 137 25.35 -7.93 8.99
CA ALA A 137 24.76 -6.61 8.81
C ALA A 137 24.44 -6.32 7.33
N TYR A 138 25.35 -6.66 6.41
CA TYR A 138 25.08 -6.57 4.97
C TYR A 138 23.96 -7.49 4.52
N LEU A 139 23.87 -8.70 5.08
CA LEU A 139 22.82 -9.66 4.77
C LEU A 139 21.45 -9.14 5.26
N ALA A 140 21.39 -8.55 6.45
CA ALA A 140 20.17 -7.92 6.97
C ALA A 140 19.71 -6.73 6.11
N LEU A 141 20.64 -5.89 5.65
CA LEU A 141 20.38 -4.81 4.71
C LEU A 141 19.86 -5.33 3.37
N TRP A 142 20.52 -6.34 2.82
CA TRP A 142 20.10 -6.95 1.56
C TRP A 142 18.69 -7.56 1.68
N LEU A 143 18.43 -8.29 2.76
CA LEU A 143 17.12 -8.89 3.03
C LEU A 143 16.01 -7.82 3.15
N SER A 144 16.27 -6.73 3.85
CA SER A 144 15.36 -5.58 3.95
C SER A 144 15.05 -4.99 2.57
N SER A 145 16.06 -4.86 1.70
CA SER A 145 15.88 -4.37 0.32
C SER A 145 15.04 -5.32 -0.53
N VAL A 146 15.26 -6.64 -0.41
CA VAL A 146 14.49 -7.67 -1.12
C VAL A 146 13.03 -7.66 -0.66
N ILE A 147 12.78 -7.62 0.65
CA ILE A 147 11.43 -7.57 1.21
C ILE A 147 10.69 -6.32 0.72
N THR A 148 11.36 -5.16 0.67
CA THR A 148 10.76 -3.94 0.14
C THR A 148 10.30 -4.12 -1.31
N LYS A 149 11.13 -4.72 -2.17
CA LYS A 149 10.77 -4.99 -3.58
C LYS A 149 9.60 -5.96 -3.69
N ILE A 150 9.58 -7.01 -2.86
CA ILE A 150 8.47 -7.97 -2.82
C ILE A 150 7.16 -7.28 -2.41
N LEU A 151 7.18 -6.42 -1.39
CA LEU A 151 5.98 -5.68 -0.95
C LEU A 151 5.44 -4.74 -2.03
N ILE A 152 6.32 -4.05 -2.76
CA ILE A 152 5.94 -3.20 -3.89
C ILE A 152 5.29 -4.03 -5.00
N PHE A 153 5.89 -5.19 -5.32
CA PHE A 153 5.35 -6.11 -6.32
C PHE A 153 3.98 -6.66 -5.90
N LEU A 154 3.84 -7.16 -4.65
CA LEU A 154 2.57 -7.68 -4.15
C LEU A 154 1.46 -6.62 -4.17
N ARG A 155 1.77 -5.38 -3.78
CA ARG A 155 0.84 -4.25 -3.89
C ARG A 155 0.37 -4.06 -5.34
N GLY A 156 1.30 -4.08 -6.29
CA GLY A 156 0.98 -3.96 -7.71
C GLY A 156 0.03 -5.06 -8.18
N VAL A 157 0.34 -6.32 -7.87
CA VAL A 157 -0.51 -7.47 -8.21
C VAL A 157 -1.92 -7.32 -7.60
N GLN A 158 -2.01 -6.94 -6.32
CA GLN A 158 -3.30 -6.74 -5.64
C GLN A 158 -4.15 -5.65 -6.31
N LEU A 159 -3.53 -4.52 -6.68
CA LEU A 159 -4.23 -3.44 -7.38
C LEU A 159 -4.71 -3.87 -8.78
N TYR A 160 -3.91 -4.63 -9.53
CA TYR A 160 -4.34 -5.18 -10.81
C TYR A 160 -5.51 -6.16 -10.68
N MET A 161 -5.46 -7.07 -9.70
CA MET A 161 -6.57 -8.01 -9.45
C MET A 161 -7.87 -7.29 -9.11
N ILE A 162 -7.78 -6.29 -8.23
CA ILE A 162 -8.92 -5.45 -7.88
C ILE A 162 -9.45 -4.71 -9.11
N LYS A 163 -8.59 -4.10 -9.91
CA LYS A 163 -9.00 -3.41 -11.14
C LYS A 163 -9.75 -4.33 -12.09
N ALA A 164 -9.31 -5.57 -12.25
CA ALA A 164 -9.98 -6.54 -13.11
C ALA A 164 -11.40 -6.89 -12.66
N LEU A 165 -11.64 -6.95 -11.34
CA LEU A 165 -12.93 -7.32 -10.75
C LEU A 165 -13.87 -6.11 -10.53
N ALA A 166 -13.42 -4.91 -10.83
CA ALA A 166 -14.14 -3.67 -10.57
C ALA A 166 -15.58 -3.63 -11.10
N PRO A 167 -15.88 -4.05 -12.35
CA PRO A 167 -17.24 -3.99 -12.89
C PRO A 167 -18.26 -4.74 -12.06
N LEU A 168 -17.85 -5.87 -11.44
CA LEU A 168 -18.75 -6.69 -10.61
C LEU A 168 -19.09 -6.00 -9.28
N PHE A 169 -18.07 -5.48 -8.59
CA PHE A 169 -18.27 -4.88 -7.28
C PHE A 169 -18.94 -3.51 -7.36
N VAL A 170 -18.72 -2.77 -8.45
CA VAL A 170 -19.38 -1.49 -8.68
C VAL A 170 -20.90 -1.67 -8.85
N ALA A 171 -21.34 -2.78 -9.45
CA ALA A 171 -22.76 -3.09 -9.57
C ALA A 171 -23.50 -3.19 -8.21
N PHE A 172 -22.79 -3.59 -7.15
CA PHE A 172 -23.37 -3.76 -5.81
C PHE A 172 -23.62 -2.43 -5.07
N PHE A 173 -23.04 -1.30 -5.52
CA PHE A 173 -23.24 0.00 -4.85
C PHE A 173 -24.69 0.46 -4.84
N VAL A 174 -25.47 0.03 -5.82
CA VAL A 174 -26.82 0.52 -6.04
C VAL A 174 -27.82 -0.08 -5.06
N HIS A 175 -27.63 -1.34 -4.69
CA HIS A 175 -28.57 -2.08 -3.84
C HIS A 175 -28.18 -1.96 -2.35
N ASP A 176 -29.10 -1.53 -1.51
CA ASP A 176 -28.82 -1.20 -0.10
C ASP A 176 -28.26 -2.38 0.69
N GLU A 177 -28.75 -3.61 0.47
CA GLU A 177 -28.27 -4.83 1.16
C GLU A 177 -26.83 -5.22 0.74
N LEU A 178 -26.47 -4.99 -0.53
CA LEU A 178 -25.15 -5.35 -1.08
C LEU A 178 -24.14 -4.21 -1.00
N ARG A 179 -24.59 -3.01 -0.65
CA ARG A 179 -23.77 -1.81 -0.53
C ARG A 179 -22.59 -1.99 0.44
N SER A 180 -22.77 -2.78 1.50
CA SER A 180 -21.70 -3.09 2.45
C SER A 180 -20.51 -3.81 1.79
N ILE A 181 -20.78 -4.74 0.86
CA ILE A 181 -19.76 -5.47 0.08
C ILE A 181 -19.02 -4.51 -0.83
N ALA A 182 -19.74 -3.65 -1.55
CA ALA A 182 -19.14 -2.65 -2.44
C ALA A 182 -18.31 -1.63 -1.65
N MET A 183 -18.77 -1.17 -0.48
CA MET A 183 -17.99 -0.30 0.41
C MET A 183 -16.74 -0.98 0.95
N GLY A 184 -16.83 -2.27 1.29
CA GLY A 184 -15.66 -3.08 1.68
C GLY A 184 -14.63 -3.15 0.56
N TYR A 185 -15.07 -3.37 -0.67
CA TYR A 185 -14.22 -3.36 -1.85
C TYR A 185 -13.52 -2.00 -2.07
N MET A 186 -14.25 -0.87 -1.97
CA MET A 186 -13.66 0.48 -2.09
C MET A 186 -12.64 0.77 -0.99
N LYS A 187 -12.93 0.38 0.25
CA LYS A 187 -11.97 0.48 1.35
C LYS A 187 -10.71 -0.32 1.06
N GLN A 188 -10.83 -1.48 0.45
CA GLN A 188 -9.67 -2.32 0.10
C GLN A 188 -8.82 -1.70 -1.01
N ILE A 189 -9.44 -1.10 -2.04
CA ILE A 189 -8.72 -0.31 -3.05
C ILE A 189 -7.92 0.81 -2.39
N MET A 190 -8.59 1.60 -1.54
CA MET A 190 -7.95 2.72 -0.83
C MET A 190 -6.81 2.25 0.06
N ALA A 191 -6.97 1.12 0.75
CA ALA A 191 -5.93 0.54 1.60
C ALA A 191 -4.67 0.18 0.81
N TYR A 192 -4.80 -0.53 -0.32
CA TYR A 192 -3.65 -0.88 -1.16
C TYR A 192 -3.05 0.32 -1.87
N ALA A 193 -3.87 1.27 -2.29
CA ALA A 193 -3.39 2.51 -2.88
C ALA A 193 -2.60 3.35 -1.85
N LEU A 194 -3.13 3.50 -0.63
CA LEU A 194 -2.49 4.22 0.48
C LEU A 194 -1.21 3.53 0.97
N GLN A 195 -1.15 2.19 0.91
CA GLN A 195 0.06 1.44 1.29
C GLN A 195 1.31 1.95 0.56
N GLY A 196 1.18 2.37 -0.71
CA GLY A 196 2.30 2.94 -1.45
C GLY A 196 2.85 4.23 -0.83
N ALA A 197 1.97 5.14 -0.41
CA ALA A 197 2.36 6.37 0.27
C ALA A 197 2.97 6.07 1.66
N LEU A 198 2.42 5.07 2.39
CA LEU A 198 2.96 4.62 3.67
C LEU A 198 4.35 4.00 3.52
N LEU A 199 4.60 3.21 2.47
CA LEU A 199 5.94 2.68 2.21
C LEU A 199 6.96 3.79 1.96
N VAL A 200 6.60 4.83 1.19
CA VAL A 200 7.47 6.00 0.97
C VAL A 200 7.72 6.74 2.28
N LEU A 201 6.67 6.95 3.07
CA LEU A 201 6.78 7.60 4.38
C LEU A 201 7.70 6.82 5.32
N LEU A 202 7.53 5.51 5.44
CA LEU A 202 8.36 4.65 6.29
C LEU A 202 9.81 4.66 5.84
N MET A 203 10.06 4.51 4.52
CA MET A 203 11.42 4.53 3.97
C MET A 203 12.13 5.87 4.23
N GLY A 204 11.39 6.97 4.29
CA GLY A 204 11.96 8.27 4.58
C GLY A 204 12.06 8.61 6.07
N LEU A 205 11.11 8.14 6.88
CA LEU A 205 11.08 8.41 8.32
C LEU A 205 12.14 7.61 9.08
N ILE A 206 12.38 6.37 8.68
CA ILE A 206 13.33 5.47 9.36
C ILE A 206 14.75 6.08 9.45
N PRO A 207 15.38 6.59 8.36
CA PRO A 207 16.68 7.23 8.45
C PRO A 207 16.70 8.44 9.40
N ILE A 208 15.63 9.23 9.41
CA ILE A 208 15.52 10.42 10.28
C ILE A 208 15.43 10.02 11.75
N LEU A 209 14.59 9.05 12.08
CA LEU A 209 14.44 8.55 13.44
C LEU A 209 15.74 7.91 13.94
N THR A 210 16.38 7.11 13.10
CA THR A 210 17.63 6.41 13.50
C THR A 210 18.85 7.33 13.59
N ALA A 211 18.82 8.51 12.96
CA ALA A 211 19.89 9.49 13.08
C ALA A 211 19.81 10.32 14.38
N ASN A 212 18.59 10.56 14.88
CA ASN A 212 18.34 11.51 15.98
C ASN A 212 17.84 10.86 17.28
N ASP A 213 17.56 9.56 17.30
CA ASP A 213 16.86 8.91 18.41
C ASP A 213 17.64 7.74 19.02
N TYR A 214 17.02 7.11 20.04
CA TYR A 214 17.52 5.99 20.84
C TYR A 214 18.13 4.80 20.07
N LEU A 215 17.89 4.70 18.76
CA LEU A 215 18.51 3.74 17.86
C LEU A 215 19.81 4.27 17.23
N SER A 216 20.25 5.49 17.54
CA SER A 216 21.57 5.96 17.17
C SER A 216 22.59 5.37 18.16
N PHE A 217 23.07 4.18 17.82
CA PHE A 217 24.07 3.48 18.65
C PHE A 217 25.46 4.10 18.59
N ALA A 218 25.61 5.23 17.91
CA ALA A 218 26.83 6.06 17.92
C ALA A 218 27.11 6.72 19.29
N SER A 219 26.14 6.70 20.22
CA SER A 219 26.26 7.34 21.54
C SER A 219 26.58 6.37 22.68
N PHE A 220 27.16 5.22 22.40
CA PHE A 220 27.77 4.40 23.46
C PHE A 220 29.07 5.01 24.05
N ASP A 221 29.40 6.24 23.66
CA ASP A 221 30.59 6.97 24.15
C ASP A 221 30.47 7.40 25.63
N GLY A 222 29.34 7.14 26.30
CA GLY A 222 29.11 7.52 27.69
C GLY A 222 28.72 6.36 28.60
N GLY A 223 29.06 6.42 29.87
CA GLY A 223 28.66 5.46 30.90
C GLY A 223 29.51 4.21 30.97
N ILE A 224 28.89 3.04 31.14
CA ILE A 224 29.56 1.72 31.34
C ILE A 224 30.48 1.34 30.16
N TRP A 225 30.29 1.94 28.99
CA TRP A 225 30.98 1.59 27.73
C TRP A 225 32.11 2.54 27.38
N ALA A 226 32.34 3.61 28.14
CA ALA A 226 33.39 4.60 27.87
C ALA A 226 34.80 4.00 27.81
N ASN A 227 35.00 2.84 28.46
CA ASN A 227 36.29 2.09 28.46
C ASN A 227 36.22 0.80 27.62
N ALA A 228 35.18 0.59 26.81
CA ALA A 228 35.09 -0.60 25.98
C ALA A 228 36.17 -0.60 24.89
N SER A 229 36.74 -1.78 24.63
CA SER A 229 37.73 -1.94 23.57
C SER A 229 37.10 -1.67 22.18
N ALA A 230 37.87 -1.19 21.22
CA ALA A 230 37.42 -0.97 19.84
C ALA A 230 36.75 -2.23 19.23
N PHE A 231 37.13 -3.42 19.68
CA PHE A 231 36.52 -4.70 19.30
C PHE A 231 35.07 -4.78 19.73
N VAL A 232 34.78 -4.48 21.00
CA VAL A 232 33.42 -4.52 21.57
C VAL A 232 32.54 -3.48 20.92
N LEU A 233 33.05 -2.25 20.73
CA LEU A 233 32.32 -1.17 20.08
C LEU A 233 31.90 -1.52 18.65
N ASN A 234 32.81 -2.13 17.87
CA ASN A 234 32.50 -2.55 16.50
C ASN A 234 31.39 -3.64 16.47
N ILE A 235 31.48 -4.66 17.33
CA ILE A 235 30.45 -5.69 17.42
C ILE A 235 29.10 -5.09 17.80
N MET A 236 29.06 -4.21 18.80
CA MET A 236 27.83 -3.54 19.23
C MET A 236 27.22 -2.71 18.10
N THR A 237 28.06 -1.98 17.35
CA THR A 237 27.60 -1.20 16.20
C THR A 237 26.94 -2.08 15.13
N TYR A 238 27.55 -3.23 14.80
CA TYR A 238 26.95 -4.14 13.82
C TYR A 238 25.72 -4.84 14.34
N CYS A 239 25.68 -5.27 15.61
CA CYS A 239 24.47 -5.83 16.24
C CYS A 239 23.32 -4.82 16.21
N ALA A 240 23.61 -3.60 16.53
CA ALA A 240 22.65 -2.50 16.46
C ALA A 240 22.11 -2.28 15.04
N LEU A 241 22.99 -2.32 14.05
CA LEU A 241 22.62 -2.21 12.65
C LEU A 241 21.70 -3.36 12.21
N ILE A 242 22.00 -4.60 12.64
CA ILE A 242 21.16 -5.76 12.37
C ILE A 242 19.76 -5.57 13.00
N LEU A 243 19.70 -5.19 14.28
CA LEU A 243 18.42 -4.92 14.97
C LEU A 243 17.61 -3.83 14.27
N LYS A 244 18.27 -2.77 13.81
CA LYS A 244 17.65 -1.72 13.00
C LYS A 244 16.98 -2.28 11.75
N TYR A 245 17.70 -3.08 10.95
CA TYR A 245 17.13 -3.65 9.73
C TYR A 245 16.01 -4.65 10.01
N VAL A 246 16.08 -5.41 11.10
CA VAL A 246 14.99 -6.27 11.56
C VAL A 246 13.75 -5.43 11.90
N ALA A 247 13.91 -4.32 12.62
CA ALA A 247 12.81 -3.40 12.93
C ALA A 247 12.20 -2.80 11.65
N VAL A 248 13.04 -2.41 10.69
CA VAL A 248 12.59 -1.94 9.37
C VAL A 248 11.75 -2.99 8.65
N ILE A 249 12.18 -4.25 8.64
CA ILE A 249 11.44 -5.36 8.02
C ILE A 249 10.07 -5.51 8.67
N ILE A 250 10.00 -5.51 10.01
CA ILE A 250 8.74 -5.62 10.76
C ILE A 250 7.79 -4.48 10.41
N LEU A 251 8.29 -3.24 10.37
CA LEU A 251 7.49 -2.06 10.01
C LEU A 251 6.99 -2.13 8.56
N LEU A 252 7.84 -2.53 7.62
CA LEU A 252 7.47 -2.66 6.21
C LEU A 252 6.40 -3.74 6.01
N VAL A 253 6.57 -4.91 6.60
CA VAL A 253 5.57 -6.00 6.53
C VAL A 253 4.27 -5.59 7.23
N GLY A 254 4.36 -4.90 8.37
CA GLY A 254 3.22 -4.35 9.10
C GLY A 254 2.46 -3.25 8.35
N SER A 255 3.10 -2.58 7.38
CA SER A 255 2.51 -1.45 6.65
C SER A 255 1.20 -1.78 5.94
N GLN A 256 1.07 -3.01 5.42
CA GLN A 256 -0.16 -3.46 4.76
C GLN A 256 -1.32 -3.57 5.75
N GLY A 257 -1.08 -4.18 6.92
CA GLY A 257 -2.09 -4.28 7.98
C GLY A 257 -2.45 -2.90 8.54
N PHE A 258 -1.48 -2.01 8.68
CA PHE A 258 -1.69 -0.64 9.11
C PHE A 258 -2.55 0.16 8.11
N ALA A 259 -2.26 0.05 6.80
CA ALA A 259 -3.07 0.68 5.76
C ALA A 259 -4.54 0.22 5.79
N LYS A 260 -4.78 -1.09 5.96
CA LYS A 260 -6.13 -1.64 6.08
C LYS A 260 -6.87 -1.12 7.30
N ARG A 261 -6.20 -1.03 8.46
CA ARG A 261 -6.79 -0.48 9.70
C ARG A 261 -7.14 0.99 9.56
N LEU A 262 -6.30 1.81 8.94
CA LEU A 262 -6.56 3.24 8.72
C LEU A 262 -7.82 3.50 7.91
N VAL A 263 -8.10 2.64 6.93
CA VAL A 263 -9.28 2.78 6.04
C VAL A 263 -10.49 2.00 6.57
N GLY A 264 -10.32 1.21 7.64
CA GLY A 264 -11.37 0.35 8.15
C GLY A 264 -11.74 -0.77 7.16
N ALA A 265 -10.75 -1.33 6.46
CA ALA A 265 -10.88 -2.42 5.50
C ALA A 265 -10.61 -3.79 6.15
N MET A 266 -11.18 -3.97 7.36
CA MET A 266 -11.13 -5.25 8.08
C MET A 266 -12.37 -6.06 7.81
#